data_790c4fe0070a1abd05b4e529a8e9c12c
#
_entry.id   790c4fe0070a1abd05b4e529a8e9c12c
#
_cell.length_a   1.000
_cell.length_b   1.000
_cell.length_c   1.000
_cell.angle_alpha   90.00
_cell.angle_beta   90.00
_cell.angle_gamma   90.00
#
_symmetry.space_group_name_H-M   'P 1'
#
loop_
_entity.id
_entity.type
_entity.pdbx_description
1 polymer ?
#
loop_
_entity_poly.entity_id
_entity_poly.type
_entity_poly.pdbx_seq_one_letter_code
_entity_poly.pdbx_strand_id
1 'polypeptide(L)'
;NREGMSYKIMRVAVFFDLPTNTKAERKAAAQFRKFLLDDGFDMLQYSVYTRLCPNRDVAEKHMMRVKRHAPNSGSVRLLYLTEHQFTHMHVIVGEKTVQEKNVPAGQLAFF
;
A
#
# COMPACT_ATOMS: atom_id res chain seq x y z
N ASN A 1 -17.02 -10.24 -16.56
CA ASN A 1 -16.31 -11.01 -17.54
C ASN A 1 -14.81 -10.88 -17.31
N ARG A 2 -14.08 -11.74 -17.97
CA ARG A 2 -12.63 -11.79 -17.85
C ARG A 2 -11.96 -10.47 -18.15
N GLU A 3 -12.41 -9.80 -19.20
CA GLU A 3 -11.81 -8.53 -19.61
C GLU A 3 -12.04 -7.44 -18.60
N GLY A 4 -13.22 -7.38 -18.00
CA GLY A 4 -13.50 -6.42 -16.95
C GLY A 4 -12.60 -6.61 -15.75
N MET A 5 -12.26 -7.86 -15.40
CA MET A 5 -11.33 -8.13 -14.31
C MET A 5 -9.93 -7.64 -14.63
N SER A 6 -9.48 -7.78 -15.89
CA SER A 6 -8.16 -7.35 -16.32
C SER A 6 -7.97 -5.84 -16.23
N TYR A 7 -9.05 -5.08 -16.34
CA TYR A 7 -9.01 -3.61 -16.34
C TYR A 7 -9.39 -3.00 -15.00
N LYS A 8 -9.65 -3.83 -13.99
CA LYS A 8 -9.97 -3.31 -12.67
C LYS A 8 -8.77 -2.61 -12.07
N ILE A 9 -8.99 -1.39 -11.62
CA ILE A 9 -7.96 -0.62 -10.93
C ILE A 9 -7.75 -1.25 -9.55
N MET A 10 -6.50 -1.48 -9.21
CA MET A 10 -6.10 -2.18 -8.00
C MET A 10 -5.29 -1.28 -7.09
N ARG A 11 -5.24 -1.67 -5.84
CA ARG A 11 -4.39 -1.04 -4.82
C ARG A 11 -3.55 -2.13 -4.17
N VAL A 12 -2.24 -1.91 -4.09
CA VAL A 12 -1.34 -2.81 -3.34
C VAL A 12 -1.08 -2.17 -1.99
N ALA A 13 -1.23 -2.96 -0.94
CA ALA A 13 -0.97 -2.50 0.42
C ALA A 13 0.15 -3.32 1.04
N VAL A 14 1.08 -2.64 1.67
CA VAL A 14 2.23 -3.24 2.36
C VAL A 14 2.11 -2.90 3.83
N PHE A 15 2.13 -3.93 4.66
CA PHE A 15 2.06 -3.80 6.12
C PHE A 15 3.34 -4.38 6.68
N PHE A 16 4.05 -3.63 7.52
CA PHE A 16 5.31 -4.16 8.01
C PHE A 16 5.57 -3.75 9.45
N ASP A 17 6.34 -4.60 10.12
CA ASP A 17 6.83 -4.36 11.48
C ASP A 17 8.28 -4.80 11.45
N LEU A 18 9.19 -3.85 11.45
CA LEU A 18 10.62 -4.10 11.28
C LEU A 18 11.35 -3.74 12.57
N PRO A 19 12.32 -4.58 13.00
CA PRO A 19 13.08 -4.27 14.21
C PRO A 19 13.95 -3.03 13.99
N THR A 20 14.14 -2.25 15.05
CA THR A 20 14.92 -1.02 15.03
C THR A 20 15.86 -0.91 16.22
N ASN A 21 16.25 -2.03 16.80
CA ASN A 21 17.07 -2.04 18.00
C ASN A 21 18.54 -1.78 17.72
N THR A 22 19.02 -2.19 16.54
CA THR A 22 20.42 -2.00 16.17
C THR A 22 20.52 -0.98 15.03
N LYS A 23 21.74 -0.46 14.84
CA LYS A 23 22.00 0.46 13.73
C LYS A 23 21.72 -0.20 12.38
N ALA A 24 22.12 -1.47 12.24
CA ALA A 24 21.90 -2.22 11.00
C ALA A 24 20.40 -2.40 10.73
N GLU A 25 19.63 -2.69 11.77
CA GLU A 25 18.18 -2.84 11.64
C GLU A 25 17.51 -1.53 11.23
N ARG A 26 17.91 -0.43 11.85
CA ARG A 26 17.39 0.89 11.49
C ARG A 26 17.72 1.25 10.05
N LYS A 27 18.92 0.90 9.59
CA LYS A 27 19.33 1.14 8.20
C LYS A 27 18.47 0.31 7.24
N ALA A 28 18.26 -0.97 7.55
CA ALA A 28 17.45 -1.85 6.71
C ALA A 28 16.01 -1.34 6.62
N ALA A 29 15.45 -0.89 7.73
CA ALA A 29 14.10 -0.33 7.75
C ALA A 29 14.01 0.95 6.91
N ALA A 30 15.00 1.82 7.04
CA ALA A 30 15.03 3.06 6.26
C ALA A 30 15.17 2.78 4.77
N GLN A 31 15.99 1.80 4.40
CA GLN A 31 16.16 1.42 3.00
C GLN A 31 14.87 0.84 2.42
N PHE A 32 14.15 0.05 3.20
CA PHE A 32 12.88 -0.50 2.75
C PHE A 32 11.84 0.60 2.51
N ARG A 33 11.73 1.56 3.43
CA ARG A 33 10.82 2.70 3.25
C ARG A 33 11.19 3.51 2.02
N LYS A 34 12.49 3.75 1.81
CA LYS A 34 12.96 4.47 0.65
C LYS A 34 12.59 3.73 -0.63
N PHE A 35 12.77 2.41 -0.65
CA PHE A 35 12.39 1.60 -1.80
C PHE A 35 10.89 1.76 -2.10
N LEU A 36 10.04 1.69 -1.08
CA LEU A 36 8.60 1.80 -1.29
C LEU A 36 8.24 3.16 -1.90
N LEU A 37 8.81 4.24 -1.38
CA LEU A 37 8.55 5.58 -1.92
C LEU A 37 9.06 5.70 -3.36
N ASP A 38 10.25 5.19 -3.65
CA ASP A 38 10.82 5.24 -4.99
C ASP A 38 10.02 4.40 -5.98
N ASP A 39 9.36 3.33 -5.49
CA ASP A 39 8.54 2.46 -6.33
C ASP A 39 7.11 2.96 -6.47
N GLY A 40 6.82 4.16 -5.97
CA GLY A 40 5.52 4.80 -6.16
C GLY A 40 4.50 4.53 -5.08
N PHE A 41 4.91 3.94 -3.96
CA PHE A 41 4.02 3.78 -2.81
C PHE A 41 3.99 5.07 -2.00
N ASP A 42 2.86 5.32 -1.36
CA ASP A 42 2.68 6.44 -0.43
C ASP A 42 2.32 5.90 0.94
N MET A 43 2.78 6.58 1.97
CA MET A 43 2.47 6.19 3.34
C MET A 43 1.01 6.51 3.65
N LEU A 44 0.24 5.47 3.95
CA LEU A 44 -1.15 5.63 4.38
C LEU A 44 -1.19 5.94 5.88
N GLN A 45 -0.44 5.19 6.63
CA GLN A 45 -0.20 5.41 8.05
C GLN A 45 1.13 4.76 8.40
N TYR A 46 1.62 4.96 9.61
CA TYR A 46 2.94 4.46 9.98
C TYR A 46 3.03 2.95 9.72
N SER A 47 4.06 2.55 8.96
CA SER A 47 4.32 1.16 8.57
C SER A 47 3.25 0.54 7.68
N VAL A 48 2.40 1.36 7.04
CA VAL A 48 1.43 0.91 6.05
C VAL A 48 1.54 1.82 4.82
N TYR A 49 1.93 1.22 3.70
CA TYR A 49 2.12 1.95 2.45
C TYR A 49 1.23 1.34 1.37
N THR A 50 0.72 2.16 0.48
CA THR A 50 -0.12 1.67 -0.62
C THR A 50 0.26 2.29 -1.94
N ARG A 51 -0.05 1.60 -3.02
CA ARG A 51 0.20 2.05 -4.38
C ARG A 51 -1.00 1.73 -5.27
N LEU A 52 -1.47 2.73 -6.00
CA LEU A 52 -2.49 2.56 -7.03
C LEU A 52 -1.86 1.87 -8.24
N CYS A 53 -2.56 0.88 -8.79
CA CYS A 53 -2.11 0.16 -9.96
C CYS A 53 -3.26 0.09 -10.97
N PRO A 54 -2.98 0.33 -12.25
CA PRO A 54 -4.04 0.39 -13.25
C PRO A 54 -4.75 -0.94 -13.49
N ASN A 55 -4.08 -2.06 -13.17
CA ASN A 55 -4.67 -3.37 -13.36
C ASN A 55 -3.96 -4.39 -12.47
N ARG A 56 -4.47 -5.62 -12.49
CA ARG A 56 -3.96 -6.71 -11.66
C ARG A 56 -2.51 -7.08 -12.00
N ASP A 57 -2.17 -7.09 -13.28
CA ASP A 57 -0.82 -7.48 -13.70
C ASP A 57 0.22 -6.52 -13.16
N VAL A 58 -0.06 -5.22 -13.19
CA VAL A 58 0.83 -4.21 -12.64
C VAL A 58 0.90 -4.35 -11.12
N ALA A 59 -0.22 -4.64 -10.47
CA ALA A 59 -0.22 -4.87 -9.02
C ALA A 59 0.69 -6.03 -8.65
N GLU A 60 0.59 -7.14 -9.37
CA GLU A 60 1.43 -8.32 -9.11
C GLU A 60 2.91 -8.03 -9.36
N LYS A 61 3.23 -7.23 -10.37
CA LYS A 61 4.61 -6.82 -10.63
C LYS A 61 5.19 -6.07 -9.43
N HIS A 62 4.45 -5.11 -8.89
CA HIS A 62 4.93 -4.35 -7.73
C HIS A 62 5.02 -5.21 -6.48
N MET A 63 4.12 -6.17 -6.30
CA MET A 63 4.22 -7.10 -5.19
C MET A 63 5.51 -7.93 -5.27
N MET A 64 5.88 -8.37 -6.47
CA MET A 64 7.15 -9.09 -6.66
C MET A 64 8.35 -8.22 -6.33
N ARG A 65 8.31 -6.94 -6.70
CA ARG A 65 9.38 -6.00 -6.39
C ARG A 65 9.53 -5.81 -4.87
N VAL A 66 8.41 -5.69 -4.18
CA VAL A 66 8.43 -5.58 -2.71
C VAL A 66 9.05 -6.81 -2.08
N LYS A 67 8.67 -8.00 -2.57
CA LYS A 67 9.25 -9.26 -2.06
C LYS A 67 10.77 -9.28 -2.18
N ARG A 68 11.30 -8.78 -3.29
CA ARG A 68 12.74 -8.78 -3.53
C ARG A 68 13.49 -7.80 -2.61
N HIS A 69 12.83 -6.77 -2.14
CA HIS A 69 13.47 -5.72 -1.36
C HIS A 69 13.16 -5.80 0.14
N ALA A 70 12.32 -6.74 0.53
CA ALA A 70 11.98 -6.89 1.93
C ALA A 70 13.22 -7.31 2.74
N PRO A 71 13.41 -6.76 3.95
CA PRO A 71 14.53 -7.15 4.79
C PRO A 71 14.36 -8.58 5.31
N ASN A 72 15.45 -9.14 5.84
CA ASN A 72 15.47 -10.54 6.27
C ASN A 72 14.81 -10.78 7.62
N SER A 73 14.57 -9.74 8.40
CA SER A 73 13.98 -9.88 9.73
C SER A 73 12.77 -8.98 9.86
N GLY A 74 11.92 -9.30 10.84
CA GLY A 74 10.67 -8.59 11.03
C GLY A 74 9.54 -9.25 10.28
N SER A 75 8.48 -8.51 10.05
CA SER A 75 7.28 -8.99 9.38
C SER A 75 6.91 -8.04 8.25
N VAL A 76 6.66 -8.59 7.07
CA VAL A 76 6.18 -7.82 5.93
C VAL A 76 5.03 -8.59 5.30
N ARG A 77 3.90 -7.94 5.14
CA ARG A 77 2.70 -8.53 4.54
C ARG A 77 2.23 -7.71 3.36
N LEU A 78 1.78 -8.39 2.35
CA LEU A 78 1.26 -7.78 1.14
C LEU A 78 -0.19 -8.21 0.93
N LEU A 79 -0.96 -7.28 0.42
CA LEU A 79 -2.33 -7.52 0.06
C LEU A 79 -2.62 -6.67 -1.16
N TYR A 80 -3.35 -7.21 -2.15
CA TYR A 80 -3.90 -6.33 -3.15
C TYR A 80 -5.42 -6.43 -3.12
N LEU A 81 -6.05 -5.32 -3.41
CA LEU A 81 -7.51 -5.20 -3.37
C LEU A 81 -7.91 -4.25 -4.49
N THR A 82 -9.20 -4.21 -4.78
CA THR A 82 -9.67 -3.26 -5.78
C THR A 82 -9.63 -1.85 -5.21
N GLU A 83 -9.46 -0.86 -6.08
CA GLU A 83 -9.53 0.53 -5.65
C GLU A 83 -10.91 0.85 -5.06
N HIS A 84 -11.95 0.22 -5.59
CA HIS A 84 -13.29 0.37 -5.04
C HIS A 84 -13.33 -0.04 -3.56
N GLN A 85 -12.76 -1.18 -3.23
CA GLN A 85 -12.68 -1.64 -1.84
C GLN A 85 -11.87 -0.68 -0.97
N PHE A 86 -10.74 -0.22 -1.49
CA PHE A 86 -9.87 0.69 -0.76
C PHE A 86 -10.58 2.01 -0.44
N THR A 87 -11.30 2.59 -1.39
CA THR A 87 -11.97 3.87 -1.17
C THR A 87 -13.15 3.76 -0.22
N HIS A 88 -13.62 2.56 0.05
CA HIS A 88 -14.70 2.33 1.02
C HIS A 88 -14.18 2.01 2.42
N MET A 89 -12.89 2.20 2.65
CA MET A 89 -12.30 2.03 3.98
C MET A 89 -12.92 3.01 4.96
N HIS A 90 -13.23 2.54 6.15
CA HIS A 90 -13.77 3.36 7.22
C HIS A 90 -12.62 3.93 8.06
N VAL A 91 -12.51 5.24 8.13
CA VAL A 91 -11.52 5.91 8.97
C VAL A 91 -12.20 6.30 10.26
N ILE A 92 -11.94 5.56 11.32
CA ILE A 92 -12.62 5.75 12.61
C ILE A 92 -11.98 6.91 13.38
N VAL A 93 -10.66 7.02 13.33
CA VAL A 93 -9.91 8.09 13.98
C VAL A 93 -8.85 8.59 12.99
N GLY A 94 -8.68 9.89 12.89
CA GLY A 94 -7.76 10.50 11.95
C GLY A 94 -8.48 11.13 10.77
N GLU A 95 -7.71 11.64 9.83
CA GLU A 95 -8.24 12.22 8.60
C GLU A 95 -7.90 11.35 7.41
N LYS A 96 -8.73 11.40 6.38
CA LYS A 96 -8.42 10.70 5.15
C LYS A 96 -7.19 11.32 4.50
N THR A 97 -6.31 10.46 4.01
CA THR A 97 -5.11 10.89 3.28
C THR A 97 -5.49 11.40 1.90
N VAL A 98 -4.52 11.99 1.19
CA VAL A 98 -4.73 12.41 -0.20
C VAL A 98 -5.18 11.22 -1.05
N GLN A 99 -4.64 10.04 -0.79
CA GLN A 99 -5.04 8.82 -1.50
C GLN A 99 -6.51 8.50 -1.34
N GLU A 100 -7.03 8.70 -0.13
CA GLU A 100 -8.41 8.34 0.22
C GLU A 100 -9.41 9.43 -0.20
N LYS A 101 -8.96 10.64 -0.40
CA LYS A 101 -9.82 11.76 -0.78
C LYS A 101 -10.30 11.71 -2.23
N ASN A 102 -9.92 10.69 -2.97
CA ASN A 102 -10.38 10.51 -4.34
C ASN A 102 -11.79 9.89 -4.42
N VAL A 103 -12.43 9.64 -3.28
CA VAL A 103 -13.80 9.14 -3.30
C VAL A 103 -14.77 10.25 -3.70
N PRO A 104 -15.88 9.92 -4.37
CA PRO A 104 -16.91 10.90 -4.70
C PRO A 104 -17.47 11.60 -3.45
N ALA A 105 -17.85 12.87 -3.61
CA ALA A 105 -18.36 13.67 -2.50
C ALA A 105 -19.56 13.02 -1.79
N GLY A 106 -20.42 12.34 -2.56
CA GLY A 106 -21.57 11.66 -1.97
C GLY A 106 -21.19 10.54 -1.00
N GLN A 107 -20.05 9.89 -1.25
CA GLN A 107 -19.57 8.86 -0.35
C GLN A 107 -18.96 9.45 0.91
N LEU A 108 -18.35 10.62 0.80
CA LEU A 108 -17.77 11.29 1.96
C LEU A 108 -18.86 11.71 2.97
N ALA A 109 -20.06 11.93 2.49
CA ALA A 109 -21.16 12.37 3.35
C ALA A 109 -21.58 11.31 4.38
N PHE A 110 -21.16 10.07 4.18
CA PHE A 110 -21.49 8.97 5.10
C PHE A 110 -20.50 8.81 6.24
N PHE A 111 -19.47 9.59 6.26
CA PHE A 111 -18.46 9.55 7.31
C PHE A 111 -18.54 10.82 8.16
#